data_2da79aff4271b65aeaa72cccee79d976
#
_entry.id   2da79aff4271b65aeaa72cccee79d976
#
_cell.length_a   1.000
_cell.length_b   1.000
_cell.length_c   1.000
_cell.angle_alpha   90.00
_cell.angle_beta   90.00
_cell.angle_gamma   90.00
#
_symmetry.space_group_name_H-M   'P 1'
#
loop_
_entity.id
_entity.type
_entity.pdbx_description
1 polymer ?
#
loop_
_entity_poly.entity_id
_entity_poly.type
_entity_poly.pdbx_seq_one_letter_code
_entity_poly.pdbx_strand_id
1 'polypeptide(L)'
;MTGAVPTIQRLTKRSEFLACARAPSTAKGAIVVQARPRDDDAALVRVGFTATKRIGGAVERNRAKRRMREAARALLPNFSAPGIDYVIIARGGVLTRPWPRLLDDVKTALLRLAADRAAPHIG
;
A
#
# COMPACT_ATOMS: atom_id res chain seq x y z
N MET A 1 -16.03 -9.52 -20.11
CA MET A 1 -14.61 -9.52 -20.34
C MET A 1 -13.85 -9.21 -19.07
N THR A 2 -12.94 -10.01 -18.79
CA THR A 2 -12.20 -9.80 -17.56
C THR A 2 -11.08 -8.82 -17.76
N GLY A 3 -10.98 -7.88 -16.88
CA GLY A 3 -9.80 -7.06 -16.81
C GLY A 3 -8.58 -7.94 -16.56
N ALA A 4 -7.48 -7.65 -17.22
CA ALA A 4 -6.23 -8.31 -16.92
C ALA A 4 -5.83 -8.00 -15.48
N VAL A 5 -5.34 -9.00 -14.76
CA VAL A 5 -4.74 -8.79 -13.47
C VAL A 5 -3.49 -7.93 -13.67
N PRO A 6 -3.34 -6.82 -12.94
CA PRO A 6 -2.17 -5.98 -13.12
C PRO A 6 -0.89 -6.72 -12.72
N THR A 7 0.19 -6.43 -13.42
CA THR A 7 1.51 -6.91 -13.01
C THR A 7 1.94 -6.15 -11.77
N ILE A 8 2.27 -6.88 -10.71
CA ILE A 8 2.64 -6.29 -9.44
C ILE A 8 4.11 -6.61 -9.16
N GLN A 9 4.91 -5.58 -8.95
CA GLN A 9 6.33 -5.70 -8.67
C GLN A 9 6.64 -5.04 -7.32
N ARG A 10 7.79 -5.34 -6.76
CA ARG A 10 8.21 -4.72 -5.50
C ARG A 10 8.99 -3.44 -5.78
N LEU A 11 8.75 -2.44 -4.95
CA LEU A 11 9.63 -1.28 -4.87
C LEU A 11 10.96 -1.70 -4.26
N THR A 12 12.05 -1.29 -4.87
CA THR A 12 13.38 -1.66 -4.41
C THR A 12 14.28 -0.45 -4.13
N LYS A 13 14.01 0.69 -4.75
CA LYS A 13 14.89 1.86 -4.66
C LYS A 13 14.41 2.81 -3.58
N ARG A 14 15.35 3.29 -2.75
CA ARG A 14 15.05 4.27 -1.72
C ARG A 14 14.38 5.52 -2.29
N SER A 15 14.80 5.98 -3.47
CA SER A 15 14.20 7.16 -4.11
C SER A 15 12.72 6.98 -4.39
N GLU A 16 12.31 5.76 -4.71
CA GLU A 16 10.89 5.45 -4.97
C GLU A 16 10.06 5.53 -3.68
N PHE A 17 10.61 5.02 -2.57
CA PHE A 17 9.96 5.15 -1.26
C PHE A 17 9.84 6.61 -0.84
N LEU A 18 10.89 7.40 -1.07
CA LEU A 18 10.87 8.83 -0.72
C LEU A 18 9.85 9.60 -1.57
N ALA A 19 9.72 9.24 -2.84
CA ALA A 19 8.72 9.85 -3.71
C ALA A 19 7.29 9.53 -3.22
N CYS A 20 7.05 8.30 -2.77
CA CYS A 20 5.75 7.91 -2.22
C CYS A 20 5.42 8.66 -0.93
N ALA A 21 6.45 9.03 -0.14
CA ALA A 21 6.23 9.77 1.09
C ALA A 21 5.63 11.17 0.86
N ARG A 22 5.75 11.69 -0.35
CA ARG A 22 5.17 12.98 -0.74
C ARG A 22 3.82 12.85 -1.43
N ALA A 23 3.37 11.63 -1.63
CA ALA A 23 2.14 11.35 -2.36
C ALA A 23 0.93 11.30 -1.42
N PRO A 24 -0.29 11.28 -1.95
CA PRO A 24 -1.48 11.09 -1.13
C PRO A 24 -1.39 9.82 -0.29
N SER A 25 -1.89 9.90 0.93
CA SER A 25 -1.87 8.76 1.85
C SER A 25 -3.15 8.70 2.65
N THR A 26 -3.45 7.51 3.16
CA THR A 26 -4.59 7.26 4.02
C THR A 26 -4.18 6.34 5.16
N ALA A 27 -4.49 6.75 6.38
CA ALA A 27 -4.29 5.92 7.57
C ALA A 27 -5.59 5.19 7.90
N LYS A 28 -5.49 3.90 8.17
CA LYS A 28 -6.63 3.11 8.60
C LYS A 28 -6.15 1.99 9.52
N GLY A 29 -6.69 1.94 10.73
CA GLY A 29 -6.35 0.88 11.68
C GLY A 29 -4.84 0.78 11.91
N ALA A 30 -4.27 -0.36 11.58
CA ALA A 30 -2.87 -0.66 11.88
C ALA A 30 -1.89 -0.31 10.74
N ILE A 31 -2.36 0.39 9.69
CA ILE A 31 -1.49 0.71 8.54
C ILE A 31 -1.76 2.10 7.99
N VAL A 32 -0.79 2.59 7.24
CA VAL A 32 -0.93 3.74 6.35
C VAL A 32 -0.59 3.26 4.94
N VAL A 33 -1.37 3.67 3.95
CA VAL A 33 -1.04 3.41 2.54
C VAL A 33 -0.75 4.74 1.85
N GLN A 34 0.37 4.79 1.15
CA GLN A 34 0.73 5.90 0.26
C GLN A 34 0.54 5.43 -1.17
N ALA A 35 0.03 6.29 -2.04
CA ALA A 35 -0.21 5.95 -3.44
C ALA A 35 0.32 7.07 -4.32
N ARG A 36 1.33 6.76 -5.11
CA ARG A 36 1.99 7.74 -5.98
C ARG A 36 1.73 7.39 -7.45
N PRO A 37 0.98 8.20 -8.18
CA PRO A 37 0.90 8.04 -9.63
C PRO A 37 2.27 8.29 -10.25
N ARG A 38 2.72 7.36 -11.10
CA ARG A 38 3.91 7.60 -11.91
C ARG A 38 3.46 8.21 -13.21
N ASP A 39 4.20 9.12 -13.73
CA ASP A 39 3.90 9.70 -15.03
C ASP A 39 4.66 8.96 -16.14
N ASP A 40 4.75 7.64 -16.03
CA ASP A 40 5.34 6.81 -17.07
C ASP A 40 4.23 6.04 -17.78
N ASP A 41 4.55 5.43 -18.92
CA ASP A 41 3.59 4.69 -19.71
C ASP A 41 3.41 3.26 -19.25
N ALA A 42 4.08 2.87 -18.16
CA ALA A 42 4.01 1.51 -17.66
C ALA A 42 2.74 1.30 -16.84
N ALA A 43 1.99 0.27 -17.17
CA ALA A 43 0.75 -0.04 -16.49
C ALA A 43 0.96 -0.84 -15.20
N LEU A 44 2.20 -1.16 -14.86
CA LEU A 44 2.48 -2.00 -13.70
C LEU A 44 2.18 -1.29 -12.38
N VAL A 45 1.91 -2.09 -11.37
CA VAL A 45 1.74 -1.65 -9.99
C VAL A 45 3.01 -2.06 -9.24
N ARG A 46 3.56 -1.14 -8.44
CA ARG A 46 4.69 -1.48 -7.57
C ARG A 46 4.29 -1.27 -6.13
N VAL A 47 4.80 -2.10 -5.24
CA VAL A 47 4.45 -2.03 -3.82
C VAL A 47 5.68 -2.21 -2.94
N GLY A 48 5.78 -1.38 -1.92
CA GLY A 48 6.80 -1.47 -0.90
C GLY A 48 6.18 -1.53 0.49
N PHE A 49 6.95 -2.05 1.44
CA PHE A 49 6.49 -2.24 2.81
C PHE A 49 7.50 -1.63 3.77
N THR A 50 7.00 -0.88 4.73
CA THR A 50 7.85 -0.21 5.73
C THR A 50 7.39 -0.57 7.13
N ALA A 51 8.34 -0.96 7.97
CA ALA A 51 8.12 -1.13 9.40
C ALA A 51 9.31 -0.52 10.12
N THR A 52 9.05 0.53 10.90
CA THR A 52 10.11 1.25 11.61
C THR A 52 10.44 0.59 12.94
N LYS A 53 11.47 1.11 13.61
CA LYS A 53 11.88 0.62 14.92
C LYS A 53 10.77 0.74 15.99
N ARG A 54 9.76 1.56 15.74
CA ARG A 54 8.60 1.67 16.65
C ARG A 54 7.80 0.37 16.74
N ILE A 55 7.87 -0.45 15.70
CA ILE A 55 7.17 -1.76 15.70
C ILE A 55 7.89 -2.75 16.58
N GLY A 56 9.21 -2.63 16.70
CA GLY A 56 10.03 -3.53 17.50
C GLY A 56 11.37 -3.77 16.85
N GLY A 57 12.02 -4.87 17.22
CA GLY A 57 13.28 -5.28 16.64
C GLY A 57 13.13 -5.88 15.26
N ALA A 58 14.22 -6.47 14.77
CA ALA A 58 14.25 -7.01 13.40
C ALA A 58 13.21 -8.11 13.19
N VAL A 59 13.00 -8.96 14.17
CA VAL A 59 12.03 -10.06 14.08
C VAL A 59 10.61 -9.52 13.95
N GLU A 60 10.25 -8.56 14.81
CA GLU A 60 8.92 -7.94 14.78
C GLU A 60 8.68 -7.16 13.49
N ARG A 61 9.68 -6.42 13.03
CA ARG A 61 9.56 -5.69 11.77
C ARG A 61 9.38 -6.63 10.58
N ASN A 62 10.11 -7.72 10.53
CA ASN A 62 9.96 -8.70 9.46
C ASN A 62 8.59 -9.37 9.48
N ARG A 63 8.08 -9.66 10.67
CA ARG A 63 6.74 -10.20 10.85
C ARG A 63 5.67 -9.22 10.37
N ALA A 64 5.81 -7.95 10.72
CA ALA A 64 4.89 -6.91 10.26
C ALA A 64 4.88 -6.83 8.74
N LYS A 65 6.05 -6.81 8.12
CA LYS A 65 6.17 -6.78 6.66
C LYS A 65 5.54 -8.00 6.02
N ARG A 66 5.71 -9.18 6.61
CA ARG A 66 5.09 -10.40 6.10
C ARG A 66 3.56 -10.29 6.11
N ARG A 67 3.00 -9.81 7.22
CA ARG A 67 1.55 -9.63 7.32
C ARG A 67 1.03 -8.66 6.28
N MET A 68 1.71 -7.51 6.12
CA MET A 68 1.33 -6.51 5.11
C MET A 68 1.47 -7.06 3.70
N ARG A 69 2.52 -7.85 3.44
CA ARG A 69 2.74 -8.46 2.14
C ARG A 69 1.62 -9.44 1.78
N GLU A 70 1.20 -10.26 2.74
CA GLU A 70 0.10 -11.20 2.50
C GLU A 70 -1.21 -10.46 2.26
N ALA A 71 -1.48 -9.38 2.98
CA ALA A 71 -2.66 -8.57 2.76
C ALA A 71 -2.62 -7.93 1.36
N ALA A 72 -1.47 -7.40 0.96
CA ALA A 72 -1.30 -6.81 -0.36
C ALA A 72 -1.50 -7.84 -1.47
N ARG A 73 -0.95 -9.03 -1.29
CA ARG A 73 -1.13 -10.11 -2.27
C ARG A 73 -2.61 -10.44 -2.48
N ALA A 74 -3.38 -10.43 -1.42
CA ALA A 74 -4.82 -10.71 -1.50
C ALA A 74 -5.61 -9.58 -2.14
N LEU A 75 -5.20 -8.32 -1.97
CA LEU A 75 -6.03 -7.17 -2.29
C LEU A 75 -5.60 -6.39 -3.53
N LEU A 76 -4.29 -6.24 -3.78
CA LEU A 76 -3.84 -5.40 -4.88
C LEU A 76 -4.35 -5.85 -6.25
N PRO A 77 -4.47 -7.15 -6.56
CA PRO A 77 -5.00 -7.54 -7.87
C PRO A 77 -6.36 -6.94 -8.20
N ASN A 78 -7.21 -6.74 -7.21
CA ASN A 78 -8.57 -6.24 -7.43
C ASN A 78 -8.76 -4.78 -7.02
N PHE A 79 -7.87 -4.23 -6.21
CA PHE A 79 -8.08 -2.91 -5.61
C PHE A 79 -6.96 -1.91 -5.89
N SER A 80 -5.99 -2.26 -6.74
CA SER A 80 -4.96 -1.33 -7.16
C SER A 80 -5.29 -0.73 -8.51
N ALA A 81 -4.62 0.37 -8.84
CA ALA A 81 -4.74 1.01 -10.14
C ALA A 81 -3.41 0.94 -10.89
N PRO A 82 -3.43 0.69 -12.20
CA PRO A 82 -2.20 0.63 -12.98
C PRO A 82 -1.46 1.96 -12.96
N GLY A 83 -0.15 1.91 -13.03
CA GLY A 83 0.69 3.10 -13.05
C GLY A 83 0.92 3.72 -11.69
N ILE A 84 0.59 3.03 -10.61
CA ILE A 84 0.70 3.56 -9.25
C ILE A 84 1.74 2.77 -8.45
N ASP A 85 2.56 3.50 -7.69
CA ASP A 85 3.41 2.93 -6.65
C ASP A 85 2.70 3.07 -5.31
N TYR A 86 2.62 1.96 -4.58
CA TYR A 86 2.03 1.93 -3.23
C TYR A 86 3.11 1.64 -2.21
N VAL A 87 3.04 2.29 -1.06
CA VAL A 87 3.83 1.91 0.12
C VAL A 87 2.86 1.68 1.27
N ILE A 88 2.96 0.52 1.90
CA ILE A 88 2.17 0.17 3.06
C ILE A 88 3.08 0.22 4.28
N ILE A 89 2.70 1.05 5.24
CA ILE A 89 3.50 1.35 6.43
C ILE A 89 2.81 0.79 7.66
N ALA A 90 3.56 0.03 8.44
CA ALA A 90 3.05 -0.53 9.69
C ALA A 90 2.88 0.55 10.75
N ARG A 91 1.76 0.50 11.47
CA ARG A 91 1.50 1.30 12.66
C ARG A 91 1.45 0.41 13.89
N GLY A 92 1.36 1.03 15.07
CA GLY A 92 1.20 0.27 16.30
C GLY A 92 -0.01 -0.67 16.22
N GLY A 93 0.16 -1.86 16.76
CA GLY A 93 -0.89 -2.88 16.76
C GLY A 93 -0.89 -3.81 15.53
N VAL A 94 -0.04 -3.55 14.54
CA VAL A 94 -0.02 -4.36 13.31
C VAL A 94 0.24 -5.84 13.57
N LEU A 95 1.04 -6.17 14.57
CA LEU A 95 1.40 -7.55 14.87
C LEU A 95 0.25 -8.36 15.49
N THR A 96 -0.65 -7.69 16.20
CA THR A 96 -1.76 -8.33 16.90
C THR A 96 -3.11 -8.06 16.27
N ARG A 97 -3.14 -7.24 15.24
CA ARG A 97 -4.39 -6.91 14.53
C ARG A 97 -5.02 -8.17 13.98
N PRO A 98 -6.27 -8.51 14.30
CA PRO A 98 -6.93 -9.67 13.71
C PRO A 98 -6.87 -9.62 12.19
N TRP A 99 -6.59 -10.77 11.58
CA TRP A 99 -6.36 -10.84 10.13
C TRP A 99 -7.50 -10.21 9.30
N PRO A 100 -8.79 -10.53 9.56
CA PRO A 100 -9.86 -9.89 8.79
C PRO A 100 -9.87 -8.38 8.93
N ARG A 101 -9.49 -7.85 10.09
CA ARG A 101 -9.42 -6.40 10.30
C ARG A 101 -8.24 -5.78 9.58
N LEU A 102 -7.10 -6.47 9.53
CA LEU A 102 -5.96 -5.99 8.78
C LEU A 102 -6.27 -5.94 7.28
N LEU A 103 -6.93 -6.96 6.75
CA LEU A 103 -7.40 -6.95 5.37
C LEU A 103 -8.34 -5.77 5.11
N ASP A 104 -9.28 -5.53 6.01
CA ASP A 104 -10.20 -4.41 5.88
C ASP A 104 -9.48 -3.07 5.94
N ASP A 105 -8.48 -2.93 6.81
CA ASP A 105 -7.67 -1.71 6.89
C ASP A 105 -7.03 -1.39 5.53
N VAL A 106 -6.39 -2.38 4.93
CA VAL A 106 -5.70 -2.18 3.64
C VAL A 106 -6.72 -1.92 2.53
N LYS A 107 -7.78 -2.69 2.46
CA LYS A 107 -8.83 -2.53 1.45
C LYS A 107 -9.46 -1.14 1.54
N THR A 108 -9.83 -0.72 2.74
CA THR A 108 -10.45 0.59 2.96
C THR A 108 -9.50 1.71 2.53
N ALA A 109 -8.22 1.61 2.89
CA ALA A 109 -7.23 2.62 2.49
C ALA A 109 -7.10 2.68 0.96
N LEU A 110 -7.04 1.53 0.29
CA LEU A 110 -6.96 1.49 -1.18
C LEU A 110 -8.19 2.11 -1.82
N LEU A 111 -9.38 1.82 -1.30
CA LEU A 111 -10.63 2.38 -1.82
C LEU A 111 -10.71 3.89 -1.62
N ARG A 112 -10.27 4.39 -0.47
CA ARG A 112 -10.23 5.83 -0.20
C ARG A 112 -9.28 6.55 -1.15
N LEU A 113 -8.10 5.98 -1.37
CA LEU A 113 -7.13 6.57 -2.29
C LEU A 113 -7.64 6.56 -3.73
N ALA A 114 -8.35 5.50 -4.14
CA ALA A 114 -8.96 5.44 -5.46
C ALA A 114 -10.06 6.50 -5.61
N ALA A 115 -10.87 6.70 -4.59
CA ALA A 115 -11.91 7.73 -4.60
C ALA A 115 -11.31 9.13 -4.69
N ASP A 116 -10.22 9.39 -3.98
CA ASP A 116 -9.53 10.67 -4.02
C ASP A 116 -8.98 10.97 -5.42
N ARG A 117 -8.42 9.96 -6.09
CA ARG A 117 -7.92 10.13 -7.46
C ARG A 117 -9.05 10.40 -8.45
N ALA A 118 -10.21 9.80 -8.25
CA ALA A 118 -11.36 9.95 -9.13
C ALA A 118 -12.14 11.24 -8.86
N ALA A 119 -11.92 11.88 -7.71
CA ALA A 119 -12.66 13.08 -7.35
C ALA A 119 -12.32 14.22 -8.29
N PRO A 120 -13.30 15.00 -8.77
CA PRO A 120 -13.01 16.14 -9.60
C PRO A 120 -12.24 17.19 -8.78
N HIS A 121 -11.21 17.76 -9.42
CA HIS A 121 -10.52 18.89 -8.84
C HIS A 121 -11.38 20.14 -9.03
N ILE A 122 -11.93 20.59 -7.94
CA ILE A 122 -12.61 21.87 -7.91
C ILE A 122 -11.54 22.89 -7.52
N GLY A 123 -11.04 23.54 -8.49
CA GLY A 123 -9.87 24.38 -8.38
C GLY A 123 -10.00 25.63 -7.60
#